data_a5c9c385ca6ed184b05973dedb08ca82
#
_entry.id   a5c9c385ca6ed184b05973dedb08ca82
#
_cell.length_a   1.000
_cell.length_b   1.000
_cell.length_c   1.000
_cell.angle_alpha   90.00
_cell.angle_beta   90.00
_cell.angle_gamma   90.00
#
_symmetry.space_group_name_H-M   'P 1'
#
loop_
_entity.id
_entity.type
_entity.pdbx_description
1 polymer ?
#
loop_
_entity_poly.entity_id
_entity_poly.type
_entity_poly.pdbx_seq_one_letter_code
_entity_poly.pdbx_strand_id
1 'polypeptide(L)'
;MFSLKKLLLSFLLLAIYLIADEFLPPLPALICLGGLGIGEFLYTRFKEKSTDWLILLLTVLFCVPVLLNLYKIQVSSLNLNTIIIEAGLWLFTGILAFSKANPLSTLPAPARKSIQFSPEQQRAMKMSLKYLFYILSGHLVLVFCAYFLLSSELQTFIGGPLLYMLIGIFLLLLFCKKYLQMKEYNKEEWLPLVNEKGEVTGKAPRSVCHSGSRLLHPVVHLQIINAKNEIFLQKRSMKKDLLPGMWDTAVGGHIGVNEKLEDALKRETFEELGITEFEARFNGSYLWESPREKELVFSFFCTRYNRININNDEVDEGRFWPIAEIEAHLDKNIFTPNFIHEYRQIIAPQLRKSPKGKNK
;
A
#
# COMPACT_ATOMS: atom_id res chain seq x y z
N MET A 1 9.23 -3.49 2.35
CA MET A 1 10.18 -2.58 3.03
C MET A 1 10.76 -1.62 2.00
N PHE A 2 10.38 -0.37 2.08
CA PHE A 2 10.87 0.68 1.17
C PHE A 2 12.40 0.74 1.30
N SER A 3 13.12 0.46 0.23
CA SER A 3 14.57 0.67 0.24
C SER A 3 14.80 2.18 0.21
N LEU A 4 15.05 2.76 1.38
CA LEU A 4 15.44 4.15 1.58
C LEU A 4 16.60 4.54 0.64
N LYS A 5 17.47 3.58 0.31
CA LYS A 5 18.57 3.73 -0.65
C LYS A 5 18.13 4.16 -2.06
N LYS A 6 16.95 3.70 -2.53
CA LYS A 6 16.49 4.03 -3.90
C LYS A 6 15.82 5.40 -3.98
N LEU A 7 15.20 5.85 -2.89
CA LEU A 7 14.68 7.23 -2.79
C LEU A 7 15.83 8.24 -2.65
N LEU A 8 16.85 7.88 -1.87
CA LEU A 8 18.09 8.68 -1.73
C LEU A 8 18.79 8.93 -3.07
N LEU A 9 18.74 7.97 -4.02
CA LEU A 9 19.41 8.14 -5.31
C LEU A 9 18.78 9.27 -6.15
N SER A 10 17.46 9.42 -6.11
CA SER A 10 16.74 10.51 -6.82
C SER A 10 16.98 11.88 -6.17
N PHE A 11 17.23 11.91 -4.86
CA PHE A 11 17.64 13.14 -4.15
C PHE A 11 19.15 13.37 -4.19
N LEU A 12 19.94 12.41 -4.65
CA LEU A 12 21.39 12.53 -4.71
C LEU A 12 21.82 13.66 -5.66
N LEU A 13 21.19 13.79 -6.82
CA LEU A 13 21.45 14.89 -7.78
C LEU A 13 21.16 16.25 -7.15
N LEU A 14 20.06 16.37 -6.39
CA LEU A 14 19.74 17.62 -5.68
C LEU A 14 20.76 17.92 -4.59
N ALA A 15 21.15 16.91 -3.79
CA ALA A 15 22.16 17.07 -2.74
C ALA A 15 23.54 17.43 -3.34
N ILE A 16 23.92 16.78 -4.43
CA ILE A 16 25.17 17.08 -5.14
C ILE A 16 25.14 18.51 -5.73
N TYR A 17 23.98 18.94 -6.24
CA TYR A 17 23.83 20.33 -6.70
C TYR A 17 24.06 21.31 -5.56
N LEU A 18 23.40 21.16 -4.42
CA LEU A 18 23.55 22.07 -3.28
C LEU A 18 25.00 22.13 -2.78
N ILE A 19 25.70 20.99 -2.75
CA ILE A 19 27.11 20.92 -2.38
C ILE A 19 28.00 21.54 -3.46
N ALA A 20 27.72 21.25 -4.73
CA ALA A 20 28.54 21.75 -5.83
C ALA A 20 28.41 23.27 -6.01
N ASP A 21 27.22 23.83 -5.85
CA ASP A 21 26.97 25.29 -5.96
C ASP A 21 27.66 26.06 -4.83
N GLU A 22 27.75 25.48 -3.63
CA GLU A 22 28.39 26.14 -2.47
C GLU A 22 29.92 26.02 -2.46
N PHE A 23 30.45 24.86 -2.88
CA PHE A 23 31.86 24.53 -2.66
C PHE A 23 32.73 24.50 -3.92
N LEU A 24 32.14 24.46 -5.12
CA LEU A 24 32.89 24.36 -6.37
C LEU A 24 32.78 25.62 -7.21
N PRO A 25 33.86 25.99 -7.93
CA PRO A 25 33.76 26.98 -8.98
C PRO A 25 32.75 26.58 -10.06
N PRO A 26 32.13 27.55 -10.80
CA PRO A 26 31.03 27.24 -11.73
C PRO A 26 31.36 26.18 -12.78
N LEU A 27 32.53 26.18 -13.37
CA LEU A 27 32.89 25.21 -14.42
C LEU A 27 33.05 23.78 -13.90
N PRO A 28 33.79 23.49 -12.81
CA PRO A 28 33.80 22.18 -12.18
C PRO A 28 32.41 21.71 -11.71
N ALA A 29 31.59 22.61 -11.15
CA ALA A 29 30.20 22.28 -10.74
C ALA A 29 29.37 21.82 -11.93
N LEU A 30 29.43 22.53 -13.06
CA LEU A 30 28.73 22.18 -14.30
C LEU A 30 29.15 20.81 -14.85
N ILE A 31 30.45 20.54 -14.87
CA ILE A 31 30.99 19.26 -15.35
C ILE A 31 30.52 18.12 -14.45
N CYS A 32 30.55 18.32 -13.13
CA CYS A 32 30.11 17.32 -12.17
C CYS A 32 28.62 17.02 -12.31
N LEU A 33 27.78 18.03 -12.32
CA LEU A 33 26.32 17.92 -12.42
C LEU A 33 25.85 17.35 -13.75
N GLY A 34 26.38 17.93 -14.85
CA GLY A 34 26.08 17.49 -16.20
C GLY A 34 26.55 16.05 -16.44
N GLY A 35 27.79 15.76 -16.03
CA GLY A 35 28.37 14.44 -16.17
C GLY A 35 27.62 13.35 -15.42
N LEU A 36 27.23 13.60 -14.16
CA LEU A 36 26.46 12.67 -13.36
C LEU A 36 25.05 12.48 -13.92
N GLY A 37 24.34 13.55 -14.23
CA GLY A 37 22.99 13.49 -14.74
C GLY A 37 22.89 12.82 -16.12
N ILE A 38 23.80 13.16 -17.05
CA ILE A 38 23.89 12.52 -18.35
C ILE A 38 24.32 11.06 -18.20
N GLY A 39 25.29 10.74 -17.33
CA GLY A 39 25.75 9.39 -17.06
C GLY A 39 24.62 8.50 -16.55
N GLU A 40 23.82 8.99 -15.59
CA GLU A 40 22.65 8.27 -15.06
C GLU A 40 21.56 8.09 -16.13
N PHE A 41 21.30 9.13 -16.93
CA PHE A 41 20.37 9.02 -18.06
C PHE A 41 20.81 7.96 -19.09
N LEU A 42 22.07 7.94 -19.47
CA LEU A 42 22.62 6.96 -20.39
C LEU A 42 22.60 5.55 -19.77
N TYR A 43 22.94 5.41 -18.49
CA TYR A 43 22.88 4.14 -17.79
C TYR A 43 21.45 3.57 -17.79
N THR A 44 20.43 4.37 -17.43
CA THR A 44 19.04 3.93 -17.47
C THR A 44 18.57 3.60 -18.88
N ARG A 45 19.01 4.36 -19.87
CA ARG A 45 18.67 4.15 -21.28
C ARG A 45 19.23 2.84 -21.84
N PHE A 46 20.52 2.55 -21.58
CA PHE A 46 21.20 1.41 -22.18
C PHE A 46 21.08 0.13 -21.36
N LYS A 47 21.22 0.20 -20.05
CA LYS A 47 21.20 -0.97 -19.18
C LYS A 47 19.79 -1.36 -18.75
N GLU A 48 18.94 -0.40 -18.43
CA GLU A 48 17.58 -0.66 -17.97
C GLU A 48 16.53 -0.64 -19.10
N LYS A 49 16.96 -0.31 -20.33
CA LYS A 49 16.10 -0.17 -21.53
C LYS A 49 14.88 0.72 -21.28
N SER A 50 15.04 1.73 -20.44
CA SER A 50 14.00 2.70 -20.10
C SER A 50 14.53 4.12 -20.25
N THR A 51 13.67 5.04 -20.69
CA THR A 51 14.04 6.47 -20.82
C THR A 51 13.48 7.19 -19.61
N ASP A 52 14.38 7.77 -18.80
CA ASP A 52 13.98 8.57 -17.64
C ASP A 52 14.12 10.05 -17.97
N TRP A 53 13.03 10.63 -18.46
CA TRP A 53 12.97 12.05 -18.81
C TRP A 53 13.11 12.97 -17.60
N LEU A 54 12.81 12.47 -16.39
CA LEU A 54 12.94 13.25 -15.16
C LEU A 54 14.40 13.55 -14.86
N ILE A 55 15.29 12.56 -14.97
CA ILE A 55 16.74 12.73 -14.76
C ILE A 55 17.27 13.79 -15.73
N LEU A 56 16.87 13.72 -17.00
CA LEU A 56 17.27 14.71 -17.98
C LEU A 56 16.76 16.11 -17.64
N LEU A 57 15.48 16.23 -17.29
CA LEU A 57 14.88 17.50 -16.89
C LEU A 57 15.59 18.12 -15.67
N LEU A 58 15.84 17.34 -14.62
CA LEU A 58 16.54 17.79 -13.42
C LEU A 58 17.99 18.19 -13.75
N THR A 59 18.67 17.42 -14.60
CA THR A 59 20.04 17.74 -15.03
C THR A 59 20.07 19.09 -15.73
N VAL A 60 19.16 19.32 -16.67
CA VAL A 60 19.05 20.63 -17.37
C VAL A 60 18.72 21.75 -16.38
N LEU A 61 17.75 21.53 -15.49
CA LEU A 61 17.30 22.50 -14.50
C LEU A 61 18.46 22.95 -13.58
N PHE A 62 19.31 22.03 -13.15
CA PHE A 62 20.45 22.34 -12.29
C PHE A 62 21.65 22.89 -13.06
N CYS A 63 21.83 22.55 -14.33
CA CYS A 63 22.93 23.10 -15.15
C CYS A 63 22.67 24.54 -15.57
N VAL A 64 21.42 24.98 -15.78
CA VAL A 64 21.08 26.33 -16.22
C VAL A 64 21.59 27.42 -15.26
N PRO A 65 21.33 27.35 -13.93
CA PRO A 65 21.89 28.34 -12.99
C PRO A 65 23.40 28.44 -13.01
N VAL A 66 24.08 27.28 -13.08
CA VAL A 66 25.55 27.21 -13.14
C VAL A 66 26.08 27.85 -14.42
N LEU A 67 25.40 27.65 -15.55
CA LEU A 67 25.73 28.31 -16.82
C LEU A 67 25.57 29.83 -16.73
N LEU A 68 24.44 30.30 -16.14
CA LEU A 68 24.22 31.74 -15.95
C LEU A 68 25.32 32.38 -15.09
N ASN A 69 25.73 31.68 -14.03
CA ASN A 69 26.82 32.12 -13.16
C ASN A 69 28.17 32.16 -13.92
N LEU A 70 28.44 31.12 -14.75
CA LEU A 70 29.67 31.05 -15.57
C LEU A 70 29.79 32.26 -16.54
N TYR A 71 28.68 32.64 -17.14
CA TYR A 71 28.65 33.81 -18.06
C TYR A 71 28.48 35.13 -17.34
N LYS A 72 28.56 35.19 -16.00
CA LYS A 72 28.40 36.39 -15.18
C LYS A 72 27.11 37.16 -15.47
N ILE A 73 26.06 36.45 -15.86
CA ILE A 73 24.73 37.02 -16.06
C ILE A 73 24.14 37.27 -14.68
N GLN A 74 24.42 38.43 -14.09
CA GLN A 74 23.78 38.84 -12.83
C GLN A 74 22.52 39.64 -13.15
N VAL A 75 21.37 39.14 -12.73
CA VAL A 75 20.10 39.85 -12.76
C VAL A 75 19.72 40.18 -11.34
N SER A 76 20.04 41.40 -10.91
CA SER A 76 19.64 42.02 -9.63
C SER A 76 19.95 41.25 -8.31
N SER A 77 19.51 41.79 -7.17
CA SER A 77 19.67 41.25 -5.81
C SER A 77 18.95 39.95 -5.53
N LEU A 78 18.13 39.47 -6.46
CA LEU A 78 17.44 38.18 -6.33
C LEU A 78 18.38 37.03 -6.69
N ASN A 79 18.33 35.97 -5.90
CA ASN A 79 19.02 34.73 -6.18
C ASN A 79 18.32 33.99 -7.35
N LEU A 80 18.67 34.37 -8.58
CA LEU A 80 18.04 33.89 -9.81
C LEU A 80 18.12 32.37 -9.93
N ASN A 81 19.18 31.77 -9.40
CA ASN A 81 19.40 30.34 -9.40
C ASN A 81 18.29 29.61 -8.62
N THR A 82 17.97 30.11 -7.43
CA THR A 82 16.90 29.53 -6.59
C THR A 82 15.54 29.64 -7.25
N ILE A 83 15.23 30.80 -7.86
CA ILE A 83 13.96 31.04 -8.55
C ILE A 83 13.77 30.11 -9.74
N ILE A 84 14.82 29.88 -10.55
CA ILE A 84 14.76 28.96 -11.71
C ILE A 84 14.50 27.53 -11.24
N ILE A 85 15.17 27.08 -10.18
CA ILE A 85 14.98 25.74 -9.60
C ILE A 85 13.56 25.63 -9.07
N GLU A 86 13.09 26.62 -8.32
CA GLU A 86 11.75 26.64 -7.77
C GLU A 86 10.68 26.59 -8.87
N ALA A 87 10.82 27.41 -9.93
CA ALA A 87 9.91 27.41 -11.07
C ALA A 87 9.87 26.04 -11.77
N GLY A 88 11.03 25.40 -11.91
CA GLY A 88 11.11 24.04 -12.45
C GLY A 88 10.43 22.99 -11.57
N LEU A 89 10.65 23.05 -10.27
CA LEU A 89 9.97 22.18 -9.29
C LEU A 89 8.46 22.45 -9.26
N TRP A 90 8.05 23.71 -9.35
CA TRP A 90 6.65 24.11 -9.43
C TRP A 90 5.96 23.52 -10.66
N LEU A 91 6.58 23.69 -11.84
CA LEU A 91 6.05 23.10 -13.08
C LEU A 91 5.96 21.58 -13.00
N PHE A 92 7.02 20.94 -12.51
CA PHE A 92 7.08 19.48 -12.38
C PHE A 92 6.03 18.95 -11.41
N THR A 93 5.91 19.52 -10.21
CA THR A 93 4.90 19.13 -9.23
C THR A 93 3.49 19.39 -9.74
N GLY A 94 3.26 20.47 -10.49
CA GLY A 94 2.01 20.78 -11.15
C GLY A 94 1.61 19.72 -12.18
N ILE A 95 2.53 19.33 -13.07
CA ILE A 95 2.29 18.28 -14.06
C ILE A 95 1.90 16.97 -13.36
N LEU A 96 2.63 16.55 -12.33
CA LEU A 96 2.34 15.29 -11.63
C LEU A 96 1.06 15.33 -10.80
N ALA A 97 0.78 16.47 -10.18
CA ALA A 97 -0.39 16.63 -9.31
C ALA A 97 -1.71 16.66 -10.07
N PHE A 98 -1.74 17.30 -11.26
CA PHE A 98 -2.98 17.58 -12.00
C PHE A 98 -3.15 16.77 -13.28
N SER A 99 -2.09 16.15 -13.82
CA SER A 99 -2.21 15.27 -14.97
C SER A 99 -2.77 13.89 -14.61
N LYS A 100 -3.19 13.14 -15.64
CA LYS A 100 -3.54 11.71 -15.51
C LYS A 100 -2.29 10.82 -15.34
N ALA A 101 -1.09 11.38 -15.46
CA ALA A 101 0.15 10.63 -15.32
C ALA A 101 0.24 9.94 -13.94
N ASN A 102 0.73 8.72 -13.94
CA ASN A 102 1.03 8.04 -12.70
C ASN A 102 2.35 8.62 -12.14
N PRO A 103 2.35 9.19 -10.91
CA PRO A 103 3.58 9.70 -10.31
C PRO A 103 4.71 8.66 -10.20
N LEU A 104 4.36 7.37 -10.19
CA LEU A 104 5.34 6.28 -10.25
C LEU A 104 6.11 6.20 -11.56
N SER A 105 5.57 6.75 -12.66
CA SER A 105 6.27 6.77 -13.95
C SER A 105 7.55 7.60 -13.92
N THR A 106 7.69 8.47 -12.92
CA THR A 106 8.89 9.31 -12.72
C THR A 106 9.97 8.60 -11.90
N LEU A 107 9.67 7.44 -11.29
CA LEU A 107 10.67 6.67 -10.58
C LEU A 107 11.56 5.89 -11.57
N PRO A 108 12.86 5.70 -11.24
CA PRO A 108 13.73 4.83 -12.02
C PRO A 108 13.14 3.44 -12.23
N ALA A 109 13.37 2.85 -13.40
CA ALA A 109 12.75 1.57 -13.79
C ALA A 109 12.91 0.44 -12.76
N PRO A 110 14.06 0.26 -12.07
CA PRO A 110 14.20 -0.75 -11.02
C PRO A 110 13.29 -0.51 -9.82
N ALA A 111 13.11 0.77 -9.44
CA ALA A 111 12.23 1.15 -8.35
C ALA A 111 10.76 0.93 -8.74
N ARG A 112 10.40 1.26 -9.97
CA ARG A 112 9.04 1.09 -10.51
C ARG A 112 8.57 -0.37 -10.52
N LYS A 113 9.47 -1.30 -10.89
CA LYS A 113 9.17 -2.74 -10.91
C LYS A 113 9.01 -3.35 -9.52
N SER A 114 9.67 -2.77 -8.52
CA SER A 114 9.67 -3.29 -7.14
C SER A 114 8.60 -2.66 -6.23
N ILE A 115 7.91 -1.61 -6.70
CA ILE A 115 6.95 -0.85 -5.91
C ILE A 115 5.58 -0.94 -6.57
N GLN A 116 4.67 -1.66 -5.93
CA GLN A 116 3.25 -1.62 -6.25
C GLN A 116 2.55 -0.74 -5.21
N PHE A 117 2.01 0.40 -5.65
CA PHE A 117 1.17 1.23 -4.79
C PHE A 117 -0.29 0.88 -4.97
N SER A 118 -1.00 0.77 -3.86
CA SER A 118 -2.45 0.71 -3.91
C SER A 118 -3.04 2.00 -4.51
N PRO A 119 -4.26 1.96 -5.06
CA PRO A 119 -4.95 3.17 -5.54
C PRO A 119 -5.01 4.29 -4.51
N GLU A 120 -5.15 3.95 -3.23
CA GLU A 120 -5.16 4.91 -2.12
C GLU A 120 -3.79 5.56 -1.90
N GLN A 121 -2.71 4.77 -1.93
CA GLN A 121 -1.35 5.29 -1.84
C GLN A 121 -1.02 6.23 -3.00
N GLN A 122 -1.49 5.93 -4.22
CA GLN A 122 -1.33 6.80 -5.37
C GLN A 122 -2.11 8.11 -5.19
N ARG A 123 -3.34 8.07 -4.66
CA ARG A 123 -4.14 9.26 -4.32
C ARG A 123 -3.44 10.10 -3.25
N ALA A 124 -2.96 9.48 -2.17
CA ALA A 124 -2.23 10.18 -1.10
C ALA A 124 -0.97 10.87 -1.63
N MET A 125 -0.20 10.21 -2.52
CA MET A 125 0.95 10.80 -3.15
C MET A 125 0.59 11.99 -4.04
N LYS A 126 -0.47 11.89 -4.86
CA LYS A 126 -0.98 13.02 -5.65
C LYS A 126 -1.43 14.18 -4.79
N MET A 127 -2.07 13.92 -3.65
CA MET A 127 -2.45 14.96 -2.70
C MET A 127 -1.23 15.67 -2.10
N SER A 128 -0.18 14.92 -1.73
CA SER A 128 1.08 15.52 -1.24
C SER A 128 1.75 16.39 -2.31
N LEU A 129 1.74 15.97 -3.58
CA LEU A 129 2.24 16.79 -4.69
C LEU A 129 1.42 18.06 -4.91
N LYS A 130 0.09 18.02 -4.73
CA LYS A 130 -0.77 19.21 -4.77
C LYS A 130 -0.43 20.21 -3.66
N TYR A 131 -0.24 19.72 -2.43
CA TYR A 131 0.17 20.59 -1.33
C TYR A 131 1.53 21.25 -1.61
N LEU A 132 2.51 20.47 -2.09
CA LEU A 132 3.81 21.04 -2.48
C LEU A 132 3.67 22.08 -3.60
N PHE A 133 2.87 21.80 -4.62
CA PHE A 133 2.58 22.76 -5.70
C PHE A 133 2.00 24.07 -5.16
N TYR A 134 1.04 24.01 -4.24
CA TYR A 134 0.46 25.24 -3.64
C TYR A 134 1.45 26.00 -2.76
N ILE A 135 2.31 25.29 -2.02
CA ILE A 135 3.38 25.92 -1.23
C ILE A 135 4.34 26.67 -2.17
N LEU A 136 4.81 26.03 -3.24
CA LEU A 136 5.68 26.65 -4.23
C LEU A 136 4.98 27.82 -4.94
N SER A 137 3.70 27.69 -5.29
CA SER A 137 2.93 28.78 -5.89
C SER A 137 2.84 30.00 -4.97
N GLY A 138 2.54 29.80 -3.70
CA GLY A 138 2.49 30.88 -2.72
C GLY A 138 3.86 31.53 -2.51
N HIS A 139 4.92 30.74 -2.47
CA HIS A 139 6.28 31.26 -2.33
C HIS A 139 6.72 32.06 -3.57
N LEU A 140 6.47 31.60 -4.79
CA LEU A 140 6.76 32.37 -6.02
C LEU A 140 6.03 33.71 -6.06
N VAL A 141 4.76 33.73 -5.63
CA VAL A 141 4.01 35.01 -5.50
C VAL A 141 4.67 35.90 -4.45
N LEU A 142 5.09 35.32 -3.31
CA LEU A 142 5.76 36.07 -2.25
C LEU A 142 7.10 36.67 -2.75
N VAL A 143 7.91 35.90 -3.47
CA VAL A 143 9.16 36.37 -4.09
C VAL A 143 8.90 37.52 -5.06
N PHE A 144 7.86 37.38 -5.89
CA PHE A 144 7.45 38.45 -6.81
C PHE A 144 7.05 39.73 -6.07
N CYS A 145 6.20 39.62 -5.05
CA CYS A 145 5.80 40.78 -4.24
C CYS A 145 7.01 41.40 -3.50
N ALA A 146 7.87 40.58 -2.94
CA ALA A 146 9.04 41.02 -2.20
C ALA A 146 9.98 41.86 -3.08
N TYR A 147 10.11 41.53 -4.35
CA TYR A 147 10.95 42.27 -5.32
C TYR A 147 10.54 43.71 -5.44
N PHE A 148 9.25 44.03 -5.39
CA PHE A 148 8.75 45.39 -5.55
C PHE A 148 8.55 46.15 -4.24
N LEU A 149 8.38 45.43 -3.11
CA LEU A 149 7.87 46.02 -1.87
C LEU A 149 8.86 45.99 -0.70
N LEU A 150 9.91 45.17 -0.76
CA LEU A 150 10.76 44.89 0.39
C LEU A 150 12.23 45.31 0.16
N SER A 151 12.98 45.44 1.26
CA SER A 151 14.43 45.72 1.22
C SER A 151 15.21 44.54 0.63
N SER A 152 16.43 44.81 0.11
CA SER A 152 17.29 43.81 -0.50
C SER A 152 17.63 42.64 0.42
N GLU A 153 17.76 42.88 1.72
CA GLU A 153 18.03 41.85 2.73
C GLU A 153 16.84 40.85 2.85
N LEU A 154 15.60 41.39 2.92
CA LEU A 154 14.39 40.57 2.95
C LEU A 154 14.16 39.84 1.62
N GLN A 155 14.45 40.48 0.48
CA GLN A 155 14.39 39.81 -0.83
C GLN A 155 15.33 38.58 -0.87
N THR A 156 16.56 38.72 -0.37
CA THR A 156 17.55 37.64 -0.32
C THR A 156 17.08 36.51 0.59
N PHE A 157 16.54 36.84 1.77
CA PHE A 157 16.00 35.84 2.69
C PHE A 157 14.81 35.09 2.09
N ILE A 158 13.85 35.79 1.50
CA ILE A 158 12.64 35.20 0.91
C ILE A 158 13.03 34.36 -0.32
N GLY A 159 13.88 34.87 -1.23
CA GLY A 159 14.27 34.19 -2.46
C GLY A 159 15.20 33.00 -2.27
N GLY A 160 15.63 32.66 -1.06
CA GLY A 160 16.52 31.54 -0.74
C GLY A 160 16.14 30.78 0.51
N PRO A 161 16.61 31.22 1.69
CA PRO A 161 16.43 30.46 2.96
C PRO A 161 14.97 30.09 3.26
N LEU A 162 14.02 30.99 3.00
CA LEU A 162 12.61 30.76 3.29
C LEU A 162 12.06 29.57 2.50
N LEU A 163 12.43 29.38 1.23
CA LEU A 163 12.03 28.25 0.41
C LEU A 163 12.47 26.92 1.05
N TYR A 164 13.73 26.84 1.45
CA TYR A 164 14.26 25.64 2.09
C TYR A 164 13.59 25.34 3.42
N MET A 165 13.27 26.39 4.20
CA MET A 165 12.50 26.24 5.45
C MET A 165 11.09 25.68 5.18
N LEU A 166 10.37 26.20 4.18
CA LEU A 166 9.03 25.72 3.81
C LEU A 166 9.05 24.28 3.34
N ILE A 167 10.02 23.91 2.49
CA ILE A 167 10.20 22.52 2.04
C ILE A 167 10.56 21.62 3.23
N GLY A 168 11.46 22.05 4.12
CA GLY A 168 11.86 21.32 5.31
C GLY A 168 10.67 21.05 6.25
N ILE A 169 9.85 22.08 6.52
CA ILE A 169 8.63 21.94 7.33
C ILE A 169 7.65 20.99 6.64
N PHE A 170 7.44 21.10 5.35
CA PHE A 170 6.57 20.20 4.60
C PHE A 170 7.01 18.73 4.69
N LEU A 171 8.30 18.47 4.50
CA LEU A 171 8.87 17.11 4.63
C LEU A 171 8.75 16.57 6.07
N LEU A 172 8.98 17.43 7.07
CA LEU A 172 8.79 17.08 8.48
C LEU A 172 7.34 16.71 8.78
N LEU A 173 6.37 17.46 8.29
CA LEU A 173 4.95 17.17 8.46
C LEU A 173 4.57 15.82 7.79
N LEU A 174 5.08 15.54 6.60
CA LEU A 174 4.88 14.25 5.94
C LEU A 174 5.51 13.10 6.75
N PHE A 175 6.70 13.31 7.28
CA PHE A 175 7.37 12.34 8.15
C PHE A 175 6.59 12.09 9.43
N CYS A 176 6.16 13.14 10.14
CA CYS A 176 5.36 13.04 11.36
C CYS A 176 4.03 12.31 11.09
N LYS A 177 3.32 12.66 10.01
CA LYS A 177 2.10 11.96 9.61
C LYS A 177 2.35 10.47 9.40
N LYS A 178 3.41 10.12 8.67
CA LYS A 178 3.79 8.72 8.43
C LYS A 178 4.19 8.01 9.72
N TYR A 179 4.94 8.67 10.59
CA TYR A 179 5.34 8.12 11.89
C TYR A 179 4.12 7.81 12.77
N LEU A 180 3.17 8.74 12.87
CA LEU A 180 1.92 8.54 13.61
C LEU A 180 1.10 7.38 13.03
N GLN A 181 0.98 7.30 11.71
CA GLN A 181 0.30 6.20 11.03
C GLN A 181 0.97 4.85 11.32
N MET A 182 2.30 4.78 11.28
CA MET A 182 3.03 3.56 11.63
C MET A 182 2.86 3.17 13.10
N LYS A 183 2.75 4.15 14.01
CA LYS A 183 2.47 3.89 15.42
C LYS A 183 1.08 3.29 15.63
N GLU A 184 0.08 3.74 14.87
CA GLU A 184 -1.25 3.11 14.88
C GLU A 184 -1.21 1.69 14.30
N TYR A 185 -0.56 1.48 13.16
CA TYR A 185 -0.41 0.14 12.56
C TYR A 185 0.30 -0.86 13.48
N ASN A 186 1.22 -0.41 14.34
CA ASN A 186 1.88 -1.30 15.29
C ASN A 186 0.97 -1.81 16.41
N LYS A 187 -0.22 -1.22 16.58
CA LYS A 187 -1.23 -1.71 17.53
C LYS A 187 -2.18 -2.74 16.91
N GLU A 188 -2.15 -2.90 15.59
CA GLU A 188 -3.02 -3.80 14.85
C GLU A 188 -2.38 -5.17 14.66
N GLU A 189 -3.20 -6.12 14.33
CA GLU A 189 -2.78 -7.42 13.80
C GLU A 189 -2.07 -7.24 12.45
N TRP A 190 -0.92 -7.91 12.27
CA TRP A 190 -0.20 -7.95 11.01
C TRP A 190 -0.43 -9.28 10.33
N LEU A 191 -0.84 -9.24 9.06
CA LEU A 191 -1.09 -10.40 8.23
C LEU A 191 0.07 -10.65 7.28
N PRO A 192 0.48 -11.91 7.05
CA PRO A 192 1.43 -12.23 6.00
C PRO A 192 0.80 -11.97 4.64
N LEU A 193 1.57 -11.46 3.69
CA LEU A 193 1.18 -11.35 2.29
C LEU A 193 1.74 -12.57 1.55
N VAL A 194 0.94 -13.15 0.69
CA VAL A 194 1.33 -14.34 -0.07
C VAL A 194 1.15 -14.13 -1.58
N ASN A 195 1.79 -14.98 -2.37
CA ASN A 195 1.44 -15.15 -3.77
C ASN A 195 0.34 -16.23 -3.92
N GLU A 196 -0.13 -16.48 -5.14
CA GLU A 196 -1.18 -17.49 -5.39
C GLU A 196 -0.76 -18.93 -5.07
N LYS A 197 0.54 -19.17 -4.86
CA LYS A 197 1.07 -20.46 -4.41
C LYS A 197 1.12 -20.60 -2.88
N GLY A 198 0.76 -19.53 -2.14
CA GLY A 198 0.86 -19.49 -0.68
C GLY A 198 2.25 -19.14 -0.15
N GLU A 199 3.21 -18.78 -0.99
CA GLU A 199 4.55 -18.38 -0.57
C GLU A 199 4.53 -16.95 -0.02
N VAL A 200 5.13 -16.74 1.16
CA VAL A 200 5.14 -15.44 1.84
C VAL A 200 6.00 -14.44 1.07
N THR A 201 5.42 -13.30 0.71
CA THR A 201 6.06 -12.21 -0.05
C THR A 201 6.28 -10.94 0.79
N GLY A 202 5.63 -10.84 1.96
CA GLY A 202 5.71 -9.69 2.83
C GLY A 202 4.74 -9.77 3.99
N LYS A 203 4.42 -8.62 4.59
CA LYS A 203 3.39 -8.48 5.60
C LYS A 203 2.76 -7.09 5.56
N ALA A 204 1.51 -6.97 5.97
CA ALA A 204 0.79 -5.69 6.09
C ALA A 204 -0.16 -5.69 7.29
N PRO A 205 -0.51 -4.51 7.84
CA PRO A 205 -1.56 -4.39 8.85
C PRO A 205 -2.91 -4.88 8.31
N ARG A 206 -3.71 -5.46 9.16
CA ARG A 206 -5.06 -5.96 8.81
C ARG A 206 -5.93 -4.88 8.16
N SER A 207 -5.94 -3.67 8.71
CA SER A 207 -6.69 -2.54 8.14
C SER A 207 -6.30 -2.25 6.68
N VAL A 208 -5.01 -2.39 6.34
CA VAL A 208 -4.52 -2.19 4.97
C VAL A 208 -4.98 -3.32 4.05
N CYS A 209 -4.97 -4.57 4.51
CA CYS A 209 -5.45 -5.73 3.73
C CYS A 209 -6.94 -5.60 3.38
N HIS A 210 -7.74 -5.03 4.30
CA HIS A 210 -9.20 -4.90 4.19
C HIS A 210 -9.67 -3.52 3.69
N SER A 211 -8.78 -2.67 3.20
CA SER A 211 -9.08 -1.31 2.70
C SER A 211 -9.28 -1.21 1.17
N GLY A 212 -9.43 -2.33 0.48
CA GLY A 212 -9.46 -2.36 -0.99
C GLY A 212 -8.08 -2.35 -1.64
N SER A 213 -7.02 -2.59 -0.86
CA SER A 213 -5.63 -2.66 -1.35
C SER A 213 -5.38 -3.86 -2.26
N ARG A 214 -6.25 -4.88 -2.23
CA ARG A 214 -6.13 -6.15 -2.95
C ARG A 214 -4.83 -6.90 -2.65
N LEU A 215 -4.27 -6.69 -1.47
CA LEU A 215 -3.13 -7.45 -0.99
C LEU A 215 -3.59 -8.86 -0.61
N LEU A 216 -3.03 -9.85 -1.29
CA LEU A 216 -3.38 -11.25 -1.06
C LEU A 216 -2.81 -11.71 0.27
N HIS A 217 -3.68 -12.16 1.17
CA HIS A 217 -3.33 -12.70 2.49
C HIS A 217 -4.05 -14.03 2.73
N PRO A 218 -3.46 -14.96 3.51
CA PRO A 218 -4.02 -16.28 3.73
C PRO A 218 -5.03 -16.29 4.87
N VAL A 219 -6.09 -17.08 4.72
CA VAL A 219 -7.10 -17.35 5.74
C VAL A 219 -7.42 -18.83 5.82
N VAL A 220 -7.88 -19.29 6.97
CA VAL A 220 -8.38 -20.67 7.19
C VAL A 220 -9.89 -20.66 7.29
N HIS A 221 -10.53 -21.64 6.64
CA HIS A 221 -11.95 -21.93 6.81
C HIS A 221 -12.14 -23.37 7.27
N LEU A 222 -13.00 -23.58 8.26
CA LEU A 222 -13.41 -24.89 8.72
C LEU A 222 -14.89 -25.10 8.47
N GLN A 223 -15.22 -26.20 7.79
CA GLN A 223 -16.58 -26.66 7.60
C GLN A 223 -16.84 -27.82 8.55
N ILE A 224 -17.79 -27.68 9.45
CA ILE A 224 -18.19 -28.76 10.39
C ILE A 224 -19.46 -29.42 9.87
N ILE A 225 -19.40 -30.75 9.70
CA ILE A 225 -20.49 -31.56 9.15
C ILE A 225 -20.82 -32.64 10.16
N ASN A 226 -22.12 -32.74 10.51
CA ASN A 226 -22.60 -33.77 11.44
C ASN A 226 -22.95 -35.07 10.72
N ALA A 227 -23.32 -36.09 11.50
CA ALA A 227 -23.72 -37.42 11.00
C ALA A 227 -24.97 -37.40 10.09
N LYS A 228 -25.77 -36.34 10.15
CA LYS A 228 -26.96 -36.16 9.29
C LYS A 228 -26.63 -35.43 7.98
N ASN A 229 -25.35 -35.16 7.72
CA ASN A 229 -24.87 -34.31 6.60
C ASN A 229 -25.40 -32.86 6.65
N GLU A 230 -25.64 -32.35 7.85
CA GLU A 230 -25.93 -30.92 8.04
C GLU A 230 -24.63 -30.16 8.27
N ILE A 231 -24.58 -28.93 7.77
CA ILE A 231 -23.40 -28.06 7.88
C ILE A 231 -23.61 -27.08 9.03
N PHE A 232 -22.63 -26.97 9.93
CA PHE A 232 -22.66 -25.94 10.96
C PHE A 232 -22.29 -24.61 10.36
N LEU A 233 -23.13 -23.62 10.55
CA LEU A 233 -22.84 -22.22 10.17
C LEU A 233 -22.93 -21.34 11.41
N GLN A 234 -22.08 -20.33 11.46
CA GLN A 234 -22.10 -19.30 12.48
C GLN A 234 -22.75 -18.01 11.94
N LYS A 235 -23.44 -17.32 12.82
CA LYS A 235 -23.96 -15.99 12.55
C LYS A 235 -22.96 -14.96 13.08
N ARG A 236 -22.42 -14.15 12.19
CA ARG A 236 -21.44 -13.13 12.49
C ARG A 236 -22.01 -12.12 13.47
N SER A 237 -21.23 -11.74 14.46
CA SER A 237 -21.66 -10.74 15.44
C SER A 237 -22.05 -9.43 14.78
N MET A 238 -23.09 -8.79 15.31
CA MET A 238 -23.50 -7.44 14.91
C MET A 238 -22.42 -6.37 15.19
N LYS A 239 -21.39 -6.70 15.98
CA LYS A 239 -20.24 -5.83 16.27
C LYS A 239 -19.15 -5.88 15.18
N LYS A 240 -19.21 -6.85 14.26
CA LYS A 240 -18.21 -6.99 13.17
C LYS A 240 -18.37 -5.89 12.13
N ASP A 241 -17.24 -5.33 11.66
CA ASP A 241 -17.21 -4.26 10.64
C ASP A 241 -17.65 -4.73 9.25
N LEU A 242 -17.48 -6.02 8.95
CA LEU A 242 -17.80 -6.64 7.67
C LEU A 242 -18.98 -7.62 7.84
N LEU A 243 -20.04 -7.41 7.02
CA LEU A 243 -21.18 -8.32 6.91
C LEU A 243 -21.77 -8.75 8.27
N PRO A 244 -22.10 -7.79 9.19
CA PRO A 244 -22.66 -8.12 10.48
C PRO A 244 -23.98 -8.84 10.35
N GLY A 245 -24.22 -9.84 11.22
CA GLY A 245 -25.48 -10.59 11.30
C GLY A 245 -25.74 -11.58 10.15
N MET A 246 -24.81 -11.72 9.19
CA MET A 246 -24.92 -12.73 8.15
C MET A 246 -24.40 -14.08 8.63
N TRP A 247 -24.93 -15.15 8.03
CA TRP A 247 -24.45 -16.50 8.27
C TRP A 247 -23.20 -16.78 7.41
N ASP A 248 -22.23 -17.43 8.03
CA ASP A 248 -20.93 -17.71 7.45
C ASP A 248 -20.47 -19.14 7.75
N THR A 249 -19.32 -19.53 7.21
CA THR A 249 -18.65 -20.81 7.51
C THR A 249 -18.51 -21.04 9.02
N ALA A 250 -18.33 -22.29 9.45
CA ALA A 250 -18.25 -22.62 10.86
C ALA A 250 -17.13 -21.89 11.60
N VAL A 251 -15.95 -21.79 10.98
CA VAL A 251 -14.81 -21.01 11.46
C VAL A 251 -14.15 -20.32 10.27
N GLY A 252 -13.80 -19.05 10.45
CA GLY A 252 -13.06 -18.29 9.44
C GLY A 252 -12.13 -17.26 10.06
N GLY A 253 -10.82 -17.43 9.89
CA GLY A 253 -9.85 -16.54 10.49
C GLY A 253 -8.56 -16.37 9.72
N HIS A 254 -7.78 -15.33 10.09
CA HIS A 254 -6.51 -15.02 9.45
C HIS A 254 -5.37 -15.89 9.99
N ILE A 255 -4.40 -16.16 9.14
CA ILE A 255 -3.13 -16.75 9.57
C ILE A 255 -2.22 -15.61 10.02
N GLY A 256 -1.68 -15.67 11.22
CA GLY A 256 -0.76 -14.67 11.77
C GLY A 256 0.63 -14.72 11.11
N VAL A 257 1.41 -13.65 11.28
CA VAL A 257 2.81 -13.61 10.79
C VAL A 257 3.63 -14.67 11.50
N ASN A 258 4.29 -15.55 10.74
CA ASN A 258 5.06 -16.73 11.20
C ASN A 258 4.21 -17.83 11.87
N GLU A 259 2.90 -17.76 11.80
CA GLU A 259 2.00 -18.80 12.25
C GLU A 259 1.87 -19.91 11.19
N LYS A 260 1.81 -21.16 11.62
CA LYS A 260 1.54 -22.28 10.72
C LYS A 260 0.05 -22.43 10.47
N LEU A 261 -0.29 -22.96 9.30
CA LEU A 261 -1.67 -23.17 8.87
C LEU A 261 -2.49 -23.99 9.89
N GLU A 262 -1.90 -25.07 10.42
CA GLU A 262 -2.56 -25.94 11.40
C GLU A 262 -2.75 -25.26 12.76
N ASP A 263 -1.81 -24.39 13.15
CA ASP A 263 -1.87 -23.66 14.42
C ASP A 263 -2.93 -22.56 14.34
N ALA A 264 -3.01 -21.83 13.21
CA ALA A 264 -4.07 -20.86 12.96
C ALA A 264 -5.46 -21.53 12.97
N LEU A 265 -5.59 -22.68 12.29
CA LEU A 265 -6.85 -23.43 12.27
C LEU A 265 -7.29 -23.84 13.68
N LYS A 266 -6.37 -24.30 14.53
CA LYS A 266 -6.67 -24.67 15.92
C LYS A 266 -7.06 -23.47 16.76
N ARG A 267 -6.29 -22.37 16.64
CA ARG A 267 -6.54 -21.13 17.39
C ARG A 267 -7.92 -20.55 17.04
N GLU A 268 -8.21 -20.34 15.76
CA GLU A 268 -9.50 -19.79 15.32
C GLU A 268 -10.67 -20.70 15.70
N THR A 269 -10.49 -22.05 15.58
CA THR A 269 -11.53 -23.01 15.98
C THR A 269 -11.82 -22.96 17.48
N PHE A 270 -10.80 -22.72 18.30
CA PHE A 270 -10.98 -22.53 19.73
C PHE A 270 -11.61 -21.17 20.06
N GLU A 271 -11.11 -20.08 19.44
CA GLU A 271 -11.57 -18.72 19.68
C GLU A 271 -13.06 -18.54 19.31
N GLU A 272 -13.48 -19.04 18.15
CA GLU A 272 -14.85 -18.85 17.67
C GLU A 272 -15.84 -19.89 18.25
N LEU A 273 -15.43 -21.15 18.33
CA LEU A 273 -16.35 -22.26 18.71
C LEU A 273 -16.00 -22.99 20.00
N GLY A 274 -14.92 -22.64 20.70
CA GLY A 274 -14.50 -23.29 21.92
C GLY A 274 -14.11 -24.76 21.76
N ILE A 275 -13.85 -25.22 20.54
CA ILE A 275 -13.48 -26.62 20.25
C ILE A 275 -11.98 -26.78 20.51
N THR A 276 -11.62 -27.74 21.38
CA THR A 276 -10.21 -28.01 21.74
C THR A 276 -9.65 -29.25 21.05
N GLU A 277 -10.52 -30.19 20.66
CA GLU A 277 -10.12 -31.44 20.00
C GLU A 277 -10.98 -31.69 18.78
N PHE A 278 -10.35 -31.79 17.62
CA PHE A 278 -11.01 -32.07 16.36
C PHE A 278 -10.06 -32.68 15.32
N GLU A 279 -10.62 -33.37 14.35
CA GLU A 279 -9.90 -33.89 13.20
C GLU A 279 -10.35 -33.15 11.95
N ALA A 280 -9.43 -32.34 11.36
CA ALA A 280 -9.70 -31.63 10.15
C ALA A 280 -8.95 -32.24 8.95
N ARG A 281 -9.62 -32.33 7.82
CA ARG A 281 -9.05 -32.76 6.56
C ARG A 281 -9.01 -31.60 5.59
N PHE A 282 -7.84 -31.33 5.02
CA PHE A 282 -7.69 -30.32 3.97
C PHE A 282 -8.56 -30.67 2.76
N ASN A 283 -9.33 -29.70 2.30
CA ASN A 283 -10.30 -29.85 1.24
C ASN A 283 -9.93 -29.15 -0.06
N GLY A 284 -9.07 -28.16 0.03
CA GLY A 284 -8.61 -27.36 -1.10
C GLY A 284 -8.37 -25.92 -0.72
N SER A 285 -7.85 -25.15 -1.68
CA SER A 285 -7.71 -23.71 -1.53
C SER A 285 -8.32 -23.00 -2.73
N TYR A 286 -8.73 -21.77 -2.53
CA TYR A 286 -9.27 -20.89 -3.58
C TYR A 286 -8.93 -19.43 -3.32
N LEU A 287 -9.01 -18.63 -4.37
CA LEU A 287 -8.87 -17.19 -4.27
C LEU A 287 -10.27 -16.57 -4.09
N TRP A 288 -10.41 -15.82 -3.02
CA TRP A 288 -11.56 -14.97 -2.80
C TRP A 288 -11.19 -13.52 -3.07
N GLU A 289 -12.03 -12.80 -3.79
CA GLU A 289 -11.82 -11.39 -4.11
C GLU A 289 -13.12 -10.60 -3.98
N SER A 290 -13.06 -9.55 -3.17
CA SER A 290 -14.12 -8.59 -2.98
C SER A 290 -13.62 -7.17 -3.25
N PRO A 291 -14.48 -6.15 -3.29
CA PRO A 291 -14.03 -4.75 -3.38
C PRO A 291 -13.10 -4.32 -2.24
N ARG A 292 -13.13 -5.00 -1.08
CA ARG A 292 -12.39 -4.63 0.13
C ARG A 292 -11.15 -5.47 0.38
N GLU A 293 -11.14 -6.74 -0.04
CA GLU A 293 -10.11 -7.72 0.34
C GLU A 293 -9.82 -8.72 -0.76
N LYS A 294 -8.66 -9.35 -0.70
CA LYS A 294 -8.27 -10.49 -1.53
C LYS A 294 -7.62 -11.54 -0.65
N GLU A 295 -8.18 -12.74 -0.61
CA GLU A 295 -7.80 -13.82 0.29
C GLU A 295 -7.42 -15.08 -0.45
N LEU A 296 -6.40 -15.78 0.05
CA LEU A 296 -6.12 -17.17 -0.29
C LEU A 296 -6.72 -18.03 0.82
N VAL A 297 -7.89 -18.60 0.54
CA VAL A 297 -8.64 -19.39 1.53
C VAL A 297 -8.17 -20.83 1.50
N PHE A 298 -7.78 -21.35 2.66
CA PHE A 298 -7.50 -22.76 2.89
C PHE A 298 -8.69 -23.40 3.59
N SER A 299 -9.44 -24.24 2.85
CA SER A 299 -10.69 -24.86 3.33
C SER A 299 -10.45 -26.24 3.91
N PHE A 300 -11.05 -26.51 5.06
CA PHE A 300 -10.98 -27.79 5.77
C PHE A 300 -12.35 -28.34 6.09
N PHE A 301 -12.48 -29.67 6.10
CA PHE A 301 -13.64 -30.38 6.63
C PHE A 301 -13.34 -31.03 7.96
N CYS A 302 -14.30 -30.94 8.90
CA CYS A 302 -14.30 -31.60 10.19
C CYS A 302 -15.60 -32.36 10.38
N THR A 303 -15.48 -33.64 10.76
CA THR A 303 -16.62 -34.50 11.11
C THR A 303 -16.51 -35.09 12.53
N ARG A 304 -15.34 -34.88 13.16
CA ARG A 304 -15.06 -35.35 14.54
C ARG A 304 -14.54 -34.20 15.35
N TYR A 305 -15.23 -33.86 16.40
CA TYR A 305 -14.88 -32.77 17.33
C TYR A 305 -15.51 -33.09 18.70
N ASN A 306 -14.98 -32.51 19.77
CA ASN A 306 -15.46 -32.74 21.11
C ASN A 306 -16.82 -32.05 21.40
N ARG A 307 -16.83 -30.73 21.52
CA ARG A 307 -18.04 -29.96 21.83
C ARG A 307 -17.92 -28.54 21.24
N ILE A 308 -19.01 -28.05 20.63
CA ILE A 308 -19.17 -26.66 20.25
C ILE A 308 -19.65 -25.85 21.46
N ASN A 309 -18.94 -24.79 21.80
CA ASN A 309 -19.28 -23.85 22.87
C ASN A 309 -19.02 -22.42 22.42
N ILE A 310 -20.04 -21.77 21.90
CA ILE A 310 -19.98 -20.38 21.49
C ILE A 310 -20.13 -19.53 22.74
N ASN A 311 -19.04 -18.90 23.18
CA ASN A 311 -19.02 -17.97 24.32
C ASN A 311 -18.00 -16.87 24.09
N ASN A 312 -18.24 -16.06 23.05
CA ASN A 312 -17.36 -14.98 22.66
C ASN A 312 -18.16 -13.84 22.01
N ASP A 313 -17.49 -12.71 21.76
CA ASP A 313 -18.09 -11.52 21.16
C ASP A 313 -18.09 -11.56 19.62
N GLU A 314 -17.54 -12.60 18.99
CA GLU A 314 -17.35 -12.68 17.54
C GLU A 314 -18.50 -13.39 16.83
N VAL A 315 -19.21 -14.26 17.54
CA VAL A 315 -20.29 -15.11 17.02
C VAL A 315 -21.55 -14.91 17.85
N ASP A 316 -22.63 -14.44 17.22
CA ASP A 316 -23.91 -14.22 17.92
C ASP A 316 -24.72 -15.52 18.04
N GLU A 317 -24.65 -16.42 17.04
CA GLU A 317 -25.45 -17.66 16.97
C GLU A 317 -24.73 -18.70 16.10
N GLY A 318 -24.96 -19.96 16.34
CA GLY A 318 -24.49 -21.07 15.51
C GLY A 318 -25.46 -22.23 15.51
N ARG A 319 -25.72 -22.81 14.33
CA ARG A 319 -26.56 -24.00 14.21
C ARG A 319 -26.18 -24.86 13.01
N PHE A 320 -26.64 -26.10 13.05
CA PHE A 320 -26.59 -27.00 11.90
C PHE A 320 -27.71 -26.67 10.91
N TRP A 321 -27.33 -26.56 9.64
CA TRP A 321 -28.23 -26.32 8.53
C TRP A 321 -28.31 -27.53 7.62
N PRO A 322 -29.53 -28.06 7.35
CA PRO A 322 -29.72 -29.03 6.29
C PRO A 322 -29.32 -28.46 4.93
N ILE A 323 -28.71 -29.29 4.08
CA ILE A 323 -28.27 -28.87 2.74
C ILE A 323 -29.42 -28.25 1.93
N ALA A 324 -30.61 -28.87 1.98
CA ALA A 324 -31.79 -28.33 1.26
C ALA A 324 -32.19 -26.93 1.75
N GLU A 325 -32.01 -26.64 3.05
CA GLU A 325 -32.30 -25.32 3.61
C GLU A 325 -31.26 -24.29 3.15
N ILE A 326 -29.97 -24.67 3.12
CA ILE A 326 -28.91 -23.79 2.57
C ILE A 326 -29.23 -23.46 1.10
N GLU A 327 -29.49 -24.47 0.27
CA GLU A 327 -29.79 -24.30 -1.16
C GLU A 327 -31.02 -23.39 -1.40
N ALA A 328 -32.07 -23.52 -0.58
CA ALA A 328 -33.26 -22.68 -0.65
C ALA A 328 -33.03 -21.22 -0.24
N HIS A 329 -31.89 -20.91 0.40
CA HIS A 329 -31.60 -19.57 0.92
C HIS A 329 -30.36 -18.91 0.29
N LEU A 330 -29.67 -19.56 -0.66
CA LEU A 330 -28.46 -19.01 -1.30
C LEU A 330 -28.65 -17.63 -1.93
N ASP A 331 -29.86 -17.33 -2.45
CA ASP A 331 -30.15 -16.08 -3.12
C ASP A 331 -30.92 -15.07 -2.24
N LYS A 332 -31.06 -15.33 -0.93
CA LYS A 332 -31.81 -14.49 0.02
C LYS A 332 -30.98 -13.49 0.81
N ASN A 333 -29.70 -13.30 0.45
CA ASN A 333 -28.78 -12.36 1.12
C ASN A 333 -28.65 -12.57 2.63
N ILE A 334 -28.80 -13.81 3.12
CA ILE A 334 -28.58 -14.14 4.53
C ILE A 334 -27.20 -14.75 4.78
N PHE A 335 -26.55 -15.27 3.74
CA PHE A 335 -25.21 -15.82 3.79
C PHE A 335 -24.17 -14.84 3.28
N THR A 336 -22.95 -14.92 3.83
CA THR A 336 -21.84 -14.11 3.32
C THR A 336 -21.52 -14.51 1.87
N PRO A 337 -21.11 -13.56 1.02
CA PRO A 337 -20.73 -13.87 -0.36
C PRO A 337 -19.57 -14.87 -0.46
N ASN A 338 -18.63 -14.85 0.49
CA ASN A 338 -17.52 -15.80 0.54
C ASN A 338 -18.04 -17.23 0.83
N PHE A 339 -18.92 -17.40 1.82
CA PHE A 339 -19.54 -18.70 2.08
C PHE A 339 -20.34 -19.23 0.87
N ILE A 340 -21.14 -18.38 0.18
CA ILE A 340 -21.86 -18.79 -1.03
C ILE A 340 -20.90 -19.28 -2.11
N HIS A 341 -19.79 -18.56 -2.31
CA HIS A 341 -18.75 -18.95 -3.26
C HIS A 341 -18.13 -20.30 -2.88
N GLU A 342 -17.69 -20.46 -1.65
CA GLU A 342 -17.08 -21.69 -1.14
C GLU A 342 -18.06 -22.86 -1.20
N TYR A 343 -19.33 -22.63 -0.82
CA TYR A 343 -20.38 -23.66 -0.89
C TYR A 343 -20.52 -24.20 -2.31
N ARG A 344 -20.65 -23.31 -3.30
CA ARG A 344 -20.85 -23.70 -4.70
C ARG A 344 -19.62 -24.39 -5.31
N GLN A 345 -18.43 -23.90 -5.01
CA GLN A 345 -17.18 -24.35 -5.66
C GLN A 345 -16.55 -25.57 -4.99
N ILE A 346 -16.66 -25.67 -3.67
CA ILE A 346 -15.92 -26.64 -2.87
C ILE A 346 -16.85 -27.58 -2.10
N ILE A 347 -17.79 -27.03 -1.30
CA ILE A 347 -18.54 -27.83 -0.34
C ILE A 347 -19.55 -28.75 -1.05
N ALA A 348 -20.46 -28.20 -1.84
CA ALA A 348 -21.51 -28.94 -2.51
C ALA A 348 -20.97 -30.04 -3.47
N PRO A 349 -19.92 -29.81 -4.29
CA PRO A 349 -19.34 -30.85 -5.10
C PRO A 349 -18.76 -32.03 -4.32
N GLN A 350 -18.21 -31.79 -3.13
CA GLN A 350 -17.65 -32.86 -2.29
C GLN A 350 -18.72 -33.64 -1.55
N LEU A 351 -19.75 -32.98 -1.06
CA LEU A 351 -20.89 -33.68 -0.43
C LEU A 351 -21.60 -34.61 -1.42
N ARG A 352 -21.66 -34.23 -2.70
CA ARG A 352 -22.23 -35.08 -3.77
C ARG A 352 -21.34 -36.28 -4.13
N LYS A 353 -20.01 -36.17 -3.96
CA LYS A 353 -19.04 -37.26 -4.23
C LYS A 353 -18.92 -38.26 -3.09
N SER A 354 -19.32 -37.91 -1.87
CA SER A 354 -19.33 -38.81 -0.72
C SER A 354 -20.43 -39.82 -0.92
N PRO A 355 -20.17 -41.13 -1.13
CA PRO A 355 -21.24 -42.10 -1.35
C PRO A 355 -22.09 -42.13 -0.07
N LYS A 356 -23.43 -42.02 -0.25
CA LYS A 356 -24.43 -42.33 0.78
C LYS A 356 -24.02 -43.63 1.46
N GLY A 357 -23.82 -43.57 2.76
CA GLY A 357 -23.22 -44.58 3.62
C GLY A 357 -23.46 -46.02 3.17
N LYS A 358 -22.37 -46.76 3.02
CA LYS A 358 -22.44 -48.19 3.26
C LYS A 358 -22.63 -48.39 4.78
N ASN A 359 -23.88 -48.49 5.17
CA ASN A 359 -24.21 -49.12 6.42
C ASN A 359 -23.65 -50.56 6.36
N LYS A 360 -22.68 -50.85 7.18
CA LYS A 360 -22.43 -52.17 7.75
C LYS A 360 -22.05 -51.97 9.20
#